data_d19ea0347b5531873af5cb3a37ceed83
#
_entry.id   d19ea0347b5531873af5cb3a37ceed83
#
_cell.length_a   1.000
_cell.length_b   1.000
_cell.length_c   1.000
_cell.angle_alpha   90.00
_cell.angle_beta   90.00
_cell.angle_gamma   90.00
#
_symmetry.space_group_name_H-M   'P 1'
#
loop_
_entity.id
_entity.type
_entity.pdbx_description
1 polymer ?
#
loop_
_entity_poly.entity_id
_entity_poly.type
_entity_poly.pdbx_seq_one_letter_code
_entity_poly.pdbx_strand_id
1 'polypeptide(L)'
;MTTEPAEPVPAPAAPPAAPAVPPPPAAGPFTTDPYAAAPGDLLEGGPERAPRAPRRPRPVLLAACGLVLGTLVGGGVGYGVQAQRPATPLPPLQVARPSYPAGTVDPAALAAEQPAPLAIDGDLTKLLLTAPEGSTPWGDNPDKPSWASIGEIAEHSGNAAFAFRDLASRGFRRAAEVDWKKDDTRYRIMLTQFTAEHADEAKSSTWLPFADGANGGYKVETTARHWAESTDQYYYGEAVAKRGSLQMTIEVFGTQMVSADVLKDLAKRQWERLV
;
A
#
# COMPACT_ATOMS: atom_id res chain seq x y z
N MET A 1 -1.25 -63.23 -28.25
CA MET A 1 -1.08 -61.86 -27.75
C MET A 1 -2.12 -61.63 -26.68
N THR A 2 -1.73 -61.79 -25.44
CA THR A 2 -2.60 -61.72 -24.26
C THR A 2 -2.47 -60.32 -23.69
N THR A 3 -3.55 -59.53 -23.75
CA THR A 3 -3.62 -58.19 -23.21
C THR A 3 -3.83 -58.27 -21.71
N GLU A 4 -2.83 -57.84 -20.94
CA GLU A 4 -2.87 -57.71 -19.49
C GLU A 4 -3.73 -56.51 -19.09
N PRO A 5 -4.68 -56.64 -18.12
CA PRO A 5 -5.49 -55.52 -17.69
C PRO A 5 -4.68 -54.56 -16.78
N ALA A 6 -4.76 -53.27 -17.09
CA ALA A 6 -4.10 -52.19 -16.34
C ALA A 6 -4.67 -52.09 -14.91
N GLU A 7 -3.77 -52.04 -13.93
CA GLU A 7 -4.07 -51.82 -12.50
C GLU A 7 -4.65 -50.40 -12.28
N PRO A 8 -5.66 -50.23 -11.43
CA PRO A 8 -6.24 -48.92 -11.13
C PRO A 8 -5.31 -48.07 -10.30
N VAL A 9 -5.07 -46.81 -10.77
CA VAL A 9 -4.29 -45.81 -10.08
C VAL A 9 -5.00 -45.38 -8.79
N PRO A 10 -4.35 -45.37 -7.62
CA PRO A 10 -4.97 -44.92 -6.37
C PRO A 10 -5.31 -43.43 -6.41
N ALA A 11 -6.48 -43.09 -5.89
CA ALA A 11 -6.94 -41.72 -5.79
C ALA A 11 -6.06 -40.89 -4.84
N PRO A 12 -5.82 -39.56 -5.15
CA PRO A 12 -5.02 -38.73 -4.29
C PRO A 12 -5.69 -38.51 -2.93
N ALA A 13 -4.87 -38.56 -1.87
CA ALA A 13 -5.31 -38.37 -0.49
C ALA A 13 -5.90 -36.95 -0.31
N ALA A 14 -7.01 -36.84 0.44
CA ALA A 14 -7.63 -35.59 0.78
C ALA A 14 -6.68 -34.71 1.60
N PRO A 15 -6.68 -33.37 1.37
CA PRO A 15 -5.85 -32.44 2.13
C PRO A 15 -6.26 -32.41 3.62
N PRO A 16 -5.30 -32.19 4.55
CA PRO A 16 -5.59 -32.10 5.97
C PRO A 16 -6.53 -30.92 6.26
N ALA A 17 -7.46 -31.13 7.19
CA ALA A 17 -8.41 -30.13 7.63
C ALA A 17 -7.67 -28.92 8.23
N ALA A 18 -8.08 -27.71 7.84
CA ALA A 18 -7.55 -26.47 8.37
C ALA A 18 -7.82 -26.36 9.88
N PRO A 19 -6.90 -25.79 10.68
CA PRO A 19 -7.09 -25.58 12.11
C PRO A 19 -8.28 -24.65 12.35
N ALA A 20 -9.13 -25.01 13.33
CA ALA A 20 -10.29 -24.24 13.71
C ALA A 20 -9.87 -22.84 14.24
N VAL A 21 -10.44 -21.77 13.67
CA VAL A 21 -10.27 -20.40 14.13
C VAL A 21 -11.00 -20.25 15.46
N PRO A 22 -10.36 -19.73 16.54
CA PRO A 22 -11.03 -19.49 17.79
C PRO A 22 -12.13 -18.42 17.63
N PRO A 23 -13.27 -18.55 18.33
CA PRO A 23 -14.35 -17.57 18.25
C PRO A 23 -13.90 -16.20 18.78
N PRO A 24 -14.44 -15.08 18.24
CA PRO A 24 -14.13 -13.76 18.72
C PRO A 24 -14.63 -13.56 20.16
N PRO A 25 -13.93 -12.74 20.98
CA PRO A 25 -14.35 -12.45 22.35
C PRO A 25 -15.72 -11.79 22.37
N ALA A 26 -16.58 -12.21 23.28
CA ALA A 26 -17.91 -11.67 23.50
C ALA A 26 -17.84 -10.17 23.81
N ALA A 27 -18.64 -9.37 23.10
CA ALA A 27 -18.80 -7.95 23.37
C ALA A 27 -19.38 -7.75 24.78
N GLY A 28 -18.64 -7.03 25.64
CA GLY A 28 -19.10 -6.61 26.94
C GLY A 28 -20.27 -5.59 26.84
N PRO A 29 -21.11 -5.46 27.87
CA PRO A 29 -22.26 -4.57 27.82
C PRO A 29 -21.82 -3.11 27.71
N PHE A 30 -22.38 -2.42 26.72
CA PHE A 30 -22.24 -0.97 26.57
C PHE A 30 -22.84 -0.26 27.76
N THR A 31 -22.02 0.48 28.50
CA THR A 31 -22.47 1.42 29.52
C THR A 31 -23.16 2.61 28.85
N THR A 32 -24.40 2.79 29.24
CA THR A 32 -25.28 3.88 28.82
C THR A 32 -24.69 5.26 29.14
N ASP A 33 -24.81 6.13 28.17
CA ASP A 33 -24.50 7.55 28.11
C ASP A 33 -25.25 8.34 29.24
N PRO A 34 -24.59 9.16 30.05
CA PRO A 34 -25.25 9.94 31.12
C PRO A 34 -25.73 11.34 30.67
N TYR A 35 -25.98 11.57 29.40
CA TYR A 35 -26.48 12.85 28.88
C TYR A 35 -27.86 12.71 28.22
N ALA A 36 -28.88 12.30 29.00
CA ALA A 36 -30.27 12.57 28.64
C ALA A 36 -30.84 13.59 29.64
N ALA A 37 -30.83 14.86 29.22
CA ALA A 37 -31.55 15.90 29.95
C ALA A 37 -33.05 15.75 29.68
N ALA A 38 -33.85 15.56 30.74
CA ALA A 38 -35.29 15.73 30.71
C ALA A 38 -35.66 17.19 31.01
N PRO A 39 -36.65 17.76 30.33
CA PRO A 39 -37.11 19.11 30.57
C PRO A 39 -38.26 19.17 31.60
N GLY A 40 -38.24 20.20 32.40
CA GLY A 40 -39.46 20.78 33.02
C GLY A 40 -39.75 20.40 34.44
N ASP A 41 -39.64 21.33 35.38
CA ASP A 41 -40.82 21.96 35.98
C ASP A 41 -40.42 23.24 36.71
N LEU A 42 -41.20 24.27 36.46
CA LEU A 42 -41.11 25.58 37.07
C LEU A 42 -42.03 25.67 38.30
N LEU A 43 -41.59 26.47 39.29
CA LEU A 43 -42.38 27.18 40.32
C LEU A 43 -42.68 26.44 41.62
N GLU A 44 -42.14 26.90 42.73
CA GLU A 44 -42.73 27.84 43.69
C GLU A 44 -42.03 27.82 45.07
N GLY A 45 -41.93 28.98 45.72
CA GLY A 45 -41.81 29.09 47.15
C GLY A 45 -40.45 29.53 47.69
N GLY A 46 -40.31 30.83 47.97
CA GLY A 46 -39.22 31.45 48.74
C GLY A 46 -39.28 31.13 50.22
N PRO A 47 -38.68 31.95 51.14
CA PRO A 47 -37.23 31.90 51.41
C PRO A 47 -36.95 31.43 52.83
N GLU A 48 -36.03 30.56 53.07
CA GLU A 48 -35.40 30.41 54.35
C GLU A 48 -33.92 30.19 54.23
N ARG A 49 -33.13 31.23 54.57
CA ARG A 49 -31.68 31.15 54.64
C ARG A 49 -31.24 30.21 55.76
N ALA A 50 -30.98 28.99 55.39
CA ALA A 50 -30.24 28.07 56.23
C ALA A 50 -28.74 28.45 56.29
N PRO A 51 -28.06 28.28 57.46
CA PRO A 51 -26.67 28.65 57.62
C PRO A 51 -25.77 27.84 56.64
N ARG A 52 -24.89 28.53 55.92
CA ARG A 52 -23.94 27.91 55.00
C ARG A 52 -23.04 26.93 55.74
N ALA A 53 -23.23 25.63 55.50
CA ALA A 53 -22.30 24.60 55.91
C ALA A 53 -20.89 24.86 55.37
N PRO A 54 -19.82 24.63 56.13
CA PRO A 54 -18.46 24.82 55.66
C PRO A 54 -18.20 23.98 54.43
N ARG A 55 -17.75 24.63 53.32
CA ARG A 55 -17.43 23.97 52.07
C ARG A 55 -16.31 22.96 52.33
N ARG A 56 -16.65 21.67 52.33
CA ARG A 56 -15.64 20.60 52.40
C ARG A 56 -14.73 20.72 51.22
N PRO A 57 -13.39 20.74 51.39
CA PRO A 57 -12.46 20.76 50.29
C PRO A 57 -12.74 19.53 49.40
N ARG A 58 -12.91 19.75 48.13
CA ARG A 58 -13.13 18.67 47.15
C ARG A 58 -11.78 17.96 46.94
N PRO A 59 -11.57 16.77 47.54
CA PRO A 59 -10.24 16.10 47.48
C PRO A 59 -9.79 15.77 46.06
N VAL A 60 -10.76 15.51 45.16
CA VAL A 60 -10.50 15.23 43.77
C VAL A 60 -9.91 16.46 43.02
N LEU A 61 -10.41 17.65 43.33
CA LEU A 61 -9.94 18.88 42.71
C LEU A 61 -8.51 19.25 43.17
N LEU A 62 -8.22 19.02 44.47
CA LEU A 62 -6.86 19.20 44.98
C LEU A 62 -5.89 18.17 44.43
N ALA A 63 -6.31 16.93 44.26
CA ALA A 63 -5.49 15.90 43.62
C ALA A 63 -5.18 16.23 42.13
N ALA A 64 -6.21 16.69 41.41
CA ALA A 64 -6.02 17.10 40.00
C ALA A 64 -5.09 18.31 39.88
N CYS A 65 -5.24 19.34 40.70
CA CYS A 65 -4.33 20.49 40.74
C CYS A 65 -2.90 20.08 41.12
N GLY A 66 -2.76 19.17 42.09
CA GLY A 66 -1.47 18.65 42.52
C GLY A 66 -0.77 17.88 41.40
N LEU A 67 -1.50 17.09 40.63
CA LEU A 67 -0.95 16.34 39.47
C LEU A 67 -0.51 17.27 38.35
N VAL A 68 -1.30 18.27 38.00
CA VAL A 68 -0.93 19.26 36.98
C VAL A 68 0.28 20.09 37.40
N LEU A 69 0.30 20.60 38.63
CA LEU A 69 1.45 21.34 39.14
C LEU A 69 2.70 20.46 39.27
N GLY A 70 2.54 19.22 39.72
CA GLY A 70 3.64 18.26 39.82
C GLY A 70 4.28 17.93 38.48
N THR A 71 3.46 17.74 37.43
CA THR A 71 3.99 17.49 36.08
C THR A 71 4.67 18.73 35.46
N LEU A 72 4.13 19.93 35.69
CA LEU A 72 4.75 21.16 35.18
C LEU A 72 6.08 21.45 35.89
N VAL A 73 6.12 21.37 37.21
CA VAL A 73 7.36 21.60 37.98
C VAL A 73 8.37 20.49 37.73
N GLY A 74 7.94 19.23 37.79
CA GLY A 74 8.83 18.09 37.55
C GLY A 74 9.37 18.06 36.12
N GLY A 75 8.53 18.37 35.12
CA GLY A 75 8.94 18.50 33.72
C GLY A 75 9.90 19.67 33.48
N GLY A 76 9.63 20.82 34.08
CA GLY A 76 10.50 21.99 33.97
C GLY A 76 11.89 21.76 34.59
N VAL A 77 11.95 21.18 35.78
CA VAL A 77 13.20 20.82 36.45
C VAL A 77 13.95 19.74 35.67
N GLY A 78 13.24 18.69 35.23
CA GLY A 78 13.82 17.61 34.42
C GLY A 78 14.43 18.13 33.11
N TYR A 79 13.71 19.01 32.40
CA TYR A 79 14.20 19.66 31.20
C TYR A 79 15.42 20.53 31.47
N GLY A 80 15.41 21.35 32.54
CA GLY A 80 16.53 22.20 32.93
C GLY A 80 17.80 21.39 33.21
N VAL A 81 17.69 20.28 33.94
CA VAL A 81 18.80 19.36 34.20
C VAL A 81 19.32 18.70 32.93
N GLN A 82 18.39 18.30 32.04
CA GLN A 82 18.78 17.69 30.76
C GLN A 82 19.49 18.69 29.84
N ALA A 83 18.97 19.92 29.77
CA ALA A 83 19.54 20.98 28.92
C ALA A 83 20.93 21.45 29.39
N GLN A 84 21.24 21.30 30.67
CA GLN A 84 22.56 21.65 31.25
C GLN A 84 23.58 20.52 31.14
N ARG A 85 23.17 19.31 30.71
CA ARG A 85 24.14 18.24 30.51
C ARG A 85 25.02 18.55 29.29
N PRO A 86 26.37 18.52 29.46
CA PRO A 86 27.25 18.63 28.30
C PRO A 86 26.91 17.53 27.30
N ALA A 87 26.95 17.87 26.02
CA ALA A 87 26.73 16.90 24.94
C ALA A 87 27.68 15.72 25.15
N THR A 88 27.15 14.52 25.32
CA THR A 88 27.97 13.31 25.42
C THR A 88 28.70 13.15 24.08
N PRO A 89 30.06 13.21 24.06
CA PRO A 89 30.77 12.99 22.81
C PRO A 89 30.44 11.61 22.29
N LEU A 90 29.86 11.55 21.09
CA LEU A 90 29.61 10.28 20.40
C LEU A 90 30.98 9.59 20.23
N PRO A 91 31.09 8.30 20.57
CA PRO A 91 32.28 7.54 20.26
C PRO A 91 32.54 7.65 18.76
N PRO A 92 33.81 7.85 18.35
CA PRO A 92 34.15 7.92 16.94
C PRO A 92 33.60 6.66 16.28
N LEU A 93 32.69 6.83 15.30
CA LEU A 93 32.18 5.72 14.49
C LEU A 93 33.37 5.18 13.69
N GLN A 94 34.13 4.27 14.27
CA GLN A 94 35.01 3.41 13.50
C GLN A 94 34.12 2.40 12.78
N VAL A 95 33.49 2.85 11.69
CA VAL A 95 32.97 1.93 10.70
C VAL A 95 34.20 1.22 10.15
N ALA A 96 34.47 0.02 10.67
CA ALA A 96 35.34 -0.90 9.98
C ALA A 96 34.79 -1.01 8.55
N ARG A 97 35.43 -0.34 7.59
CA ARG A 97 35.07 -0.51 6.19
C ARG A 97 35.25 -1.99 5.91
N PRO A 98 34.19 -2.72 5.55
CA PRO A 98 34.37 -4.10 5.18
C PRO A 98 35.42 -4.10 4.07
N SER A 99 36.56 -4.71 4.31
CA SER A 99 37.59 -4.96 3.32
C SER A 99 37.04 -6.11 2.46
N TYR A 100 36.26 -5.76 1.44
CA TYR A 100 35.95 -6.70 0.39
C TYR A 100 37.26 -7.00 -0.34
N PRO A 101 37.61 -8.29 -0.54
CA PRO A 101 38.69 -8.60 -1.46
C PRO A 101 38.28 -7.92 -2.79
N ALA A 102 39.15 -7.03 -3.27
CA ALA A 102 38.96 -6.41 -4.58
C ALA A 102 39.15 -7.51 -5.63
N GLY A 103 38.11 -8.32 -5.83
CA GLY A 103 37.96 -9.03 -7.09
C GLY A 103 37.90 -7.89 -8.13
N THR A 104 38.87 -7.84 -9.00
CA THR A 104 38.83 -6.96 -10.17
C THR A 104 37.65 -7.39 -11.03
N VAL A 105 36.48 -6.88 -10.68
CA VAL A 105 35.29 -7.03 -11.53
C VAL A 105 35.57 -6.13 -12.73
N ASP A 106 35.62 -6.75 -13.89
CA ASP A 106 35.81 -6.00 -15.14
C ASP A 106 34.64 -5.00 -15.29
N PRO A 107 34.87 -3.68 -15.22
CA PRO A 107 33.80 -2.69 -15.35
C PRO A 107 33.02 -2.83 -16.66
N ALA A 108 33.66 -3.36 -17.72
CA ALA A 108 33.00 -3.58 -19.00
C ALA A 108 32.04 -4.78 -18.94
N ALA A 109 32.34 -5.83 -18.17
CA ALA A 109 31.43 -6.96 -17.98
C ALA A 109 30.23 -6.56 -17.15
N LEU A 110 30.41 -5.77 -16.07
CA LEU A 110 29.31 -5.21 -15.27
C LEU A 110 28.41 -4.27 -16.10
N ALA A 111 29.01 -3.43 -16.95
CA ALA A 111 28.24 -2.52 -17.82
C ALA A 111 27.45 -3.27 -18.90
N ALA A 112 27.93 -4.42 -19.35
CA ALA A 112 27.21 -5.26 -20.31
C ALA A 112 26.01 -6.01 -19.70
N GLU A 113 26.06 -6.31 -18.39
CA GLU A 113 24.94 -6.95 -17.66
C GLU A 113 23.89 -5.94 -17.15
N GLN A 114 24.26 -4.67 -17.01
CA GLN A 114 23.30 -3.66 -16.59
C GLN A 114 22.47 -3.15 -17.78
N PRO A 115 21.13 -3.18 -17.68
CA PRO A 115 20.30 -2.54 -18.69
C PRO A 115 20.71 -1.07 -18.82
N ALA A 116 20.76 -0.58 -20.06
CA ALA A 116 21.10 0.82 -20.34
C ALA A 116 20.30 1.76 -19.40
N PRO A 117 20.95 2.78 -18.82
CA PRO A 117 20.25 3.73 -17.96
C PRO A 117 19.02 4.27 -18.69
N LEU A 118 17.91 4.43 -17.98
CA LEU A 118 16.74 5.09 -18.52
C LEU A 118 17.15 6.49 -19.00
N ALA A 119 16.81 6.85 -20.24
CA ALA A 119 17.24 8.10 -20.91
C ALA A 119 16.75 9.41 -20.24
N ILE A 120 16.04 9.33 -19.13
CA ILE A 120 15.38 10.45 -18.45
C ILE A 120 15.72 10.47 -16.96
N ASP A 121 16.91 10.76 -16.56
CA ASP A 121 17.34 11.01 -15.16
C ASP A 121 16.48 10.39 -14.04
N GLY A 122 15.79 9.28 -14.36
CA GLY A 122 14.93 8.54 -13.46
C GLY A 122 13.54 9.14 -13.18
N ASP A 123 13.06 10.11 -13.92
CA ASP A 123 11.70 10.63 -13.81
C ASP A 123 10.69 9.69 -14.49
N LEU A 124 10.06 8.81 -13.70
CA LEU A 124 9.11 7.82 -14.22
C LEU A 124 7.86 8.46 -14.82
N THR A 125 7.48 9.67 -14.39
CA THR A 125 6.29 10.34 -14.94
C THR A 125 6.45 10.66 -16.42
N LYS A 126 7.66 10.91 -16.88
CA LYS A 126 7.98 11.15 -18.30
C LYS A 126 7.93 9.89 -19.15
N LEU A 127 8.02 8.71 -18.53
CA LEU A 127 7.91 7.42 -19.20
C LEU A 127 6.48 6.96 -19.38
N LEU A 128 5.54 7.47 -18.58
CA LEU A 128 4.14 7.10 -18.70
C LEU A 128 3.51 7.67 -19.98
N LEU A 129 2.60 6.91 -20.57
CA LEU A 129 1.67 7.44 -21.56
C LEU A 129 0.77 8.48 -20.90
N THR A 130 0.31 9.44 -21.68
CA THR A 130 -0.74 10.36 -21.27
C THR A 130 -2.11 9.80 -21.63
N ALA A 131 -3.14 10.16 -20.85
CA ALA A 131 -4.50 9.84 -21.21
C ALA A 131 -4.84 10.35 -22.62
N PRO A 132 -5.45 9.53 -23.48
CA PRO A 132 -5.79 9.94 -24.83
C PRO A 132 -6.89 11.02 -24.84
N GLU A 133 -6.98 11.75 -25.94
CA GLU A 133 -8.02 12.76 -26.13
C GLU A 133 -9.43 12.17 -25.95
N GLY A 134 -10.31 12.90 -25.31
CA GLY A 134 -11.67 12.46 -24.97
C GLY A 134 -11.75 11.56 -23.73
N SER A 135 -10.65 11.35 -23.02
CA SER A 135 -10.67 10.69 -21.71
C SER A 135 -11.17 11.63 -20.62
N THR A 136 -11.72 11.05 -19.56
CA THR A 136 -12.15 11.75 -18.34
C THR A 136 -11.43 11.18 -17.13
N PRO A 137 -11.29 11.93 -16.02
CA PRO A 137 -10.72 11.39 -14.78
C PRO A 137 -11.45 10.15 -14.28
N TRP A 138 -10.71 9.25 -13.67
CA TRP A 138 -11.29 8.10 -12.98
C TRP A 138 -11.34 8.39 -11.46
N GLY A 139 -12.42 9.01 -11.00
CA GLY A 139 -12.55 9.44 -9.61
C GLY A 139 -11.46 10.45 -9.22
N ASP A 140 -10.87 10.25 -8.04
CA ASP A 140 -9.79 11.08 -7.51
C ASP A 140 -8.39 10.61 -7.94
N ASN A 141 -8.30 9.56 -8.79
CA ASN A 141 -7.02 9.09 -9.29
C ASN A 141 -6.40 10.09 -10.28
N PRO A 142 -5.05 10.10 -10.42
CA PRO A 142 -4.36 11.06 -11.26
C PRO A 142 -4.64 10.83 -12.76
N ASP A 143 -5.25 11.79 -13.43
CA ASP A 143 -5.53 11.77 -14.89
C ASP A 143 -4.31 12.20 -15.73
N LYS A 144 -3.24 12.60 -15.08
CA LYS A 144 -1.94 12.94 -15.69
C LYS A 144 -0.83 12.15 -15.02
N PRO A 145 0.23 11.79 -15.77
CA PRO A 145 1.39 11.14 -15.19
C PRO A 145 1.88 11.84 -13.92
N SER A 146 1.81 11.17 -12.80
CA SER A 146 2.18 11.69 -11.48
C SER A 146 2.92 10.66 -10.66
N TRP A 147 3.67 11.13 -9.66
CA TRP A 147 4.29 10.26 -8.67
C TRP A 147 3.21 9.65 -7.76
N ALA A 148 3.39 8.37 -7.45
CA ALA A 148 2.56 7.65 -6.51
C ALA A 148 3.40 7.15 -5.33
N SER A 149 2.88 7.35 -4.12
CA SER A 149 3.47 6.81 -2.91
C SER A 149 3.20 5.31 -2.78
N ILE A 150 3.97 4.63 -1.93
CA ILE A 150 3.73 3.22 -1.61
C ILE A 150 2.33 3.00 -1.01
N GLY A 151 1.79 3.99 -0.27
CA GLY A 151 0.43 3.95 0.29
C GLY A 151 -0.63 3.94 -0.79
N GLU A 152 -0.57 4.89 -1.73
CA GLU A 152 -1.49 4.99 -2.87
C GLU A 152 -1.48 3.72 -3.71
N ILE A 153 -0.29 3.18 -4.03
CA ILE A 153 -0.20 1.90 -4.76
C ILE A 153 -0.83 0.74 -3.96
N ALA A 154 -0.63 0.72 -2.64
CA ALA A 154 -1.19 -0.33 -1.80
C ALA A 154 -2.73 -0.28 -1.72
N GLU A 155 -3.33 0.92 -1.79
CA GLU A 155 -4.78 1.13 -1.78
C GLU A 155 -5.49 0.55 -3.02
N HIS A 156 -4.75 0.33 -4.12
CA HIS A 156 -5.31 -0.35 -5.30
C HIS A 156 -5.60 -1.84 -5.05
N SER A 157 -5.09 -2.40 -3.97
CA SER A 157 -5.35 -3.79 -3.61
C SER A 157 -6.54 -3.92 -2.65
N GLY A 158 -7.21 -5.07 -2.67
CA GLY A 158 -8.28 -5.38 -1.70
C GLY A 158 -7.78 -5.51 -0.24
N ASN A 159 -6.45 -5.48 -0.01
CA ASN A 159 -5.84 -5.49 1.32
C ASN A 159 -4.63 -4.55 1.35
N ALA A 160 -4.90 -3.26 1.51
CA ALA A 160 -3.88 -2.21 1.48
C ALA A 160 -2.75 -2.43 2.51
N ALA A 161 -3.08 -2.88 3.73
CA ALA A 161 -2.08 -3.11 4.77
C ALA A 161 -1.13 -4.28 4.43
N PHE A 162 -1.61 -5.31 3.75
CA PHE A 162 -0.76 -6.40 3.26
C PHE A 162 0.08 -5.91 2.09
N ALA A 163 -0.53 -5.25 1.09
CA ALA A 163 0.16 -4.75 -0.09
C ALA A 163 1.27 -3.75 0.25
N PHE A 164 1.02 -2.85 1.21
CA PHE A 164 2.05 -1.93 1.72
C PHE A 164 3.27 -2.67 2.27
N ARG A 165 3.05 -3.67 3.13
CA ARG A 165 4.14 -4.46 3.71
C ARG A 165 4.87 -5.29 2.67
N ASP A 166 4.14 -5.88 1.71
CA ASP A 166 4.72 -6.64 0.61
C ASP A 166 5.63 -5.76 -0.25
N LEU A 167 5.15 -4.61 -0.71
CA LEU A 167 5.93 -3.65 -1.49
C LEU A 167 7.17 -3.16 -0.73
N ALA A 168 7.02 -2.83 0.55
CA ALA A 168 8.13 -2.38 1.39
C ALA A 168 9.19 -3.47 1.55
N SER A 169 8.79 -4.73 1.80
CA SER A 169 9.72 -5.86 1.96
C SER A 169 10.44 -6.23 0.66
N ARG A 170 9.84 -5.92 -0.49
CA ARG A 170 10.41 -6.15 -1.81
C ARG A 170 11.30 -5.00 -2.30
N GLY A 171 11.63 -4.05 -1.43
CA GLY A 171 12.51 -2.95 -1.76
C GLY A 171 11.88 -1.91 -2.70
N PHE A 172 10.59 -1.61 -2.52
CA PHE A 172 9.94 -0.51 -3.23
C PHE A 172 10.76 0.78 -3.09
N ARG A 173 11.05 1.43 -4.19
CA ARG A 173 11.80 2.68 -4.22
C ARG A 173 10.90 3.87 -4.54
N ARG A 174 10.14 3.77 -5.61
CA ARG A 174 9.22 4.81 -6.08
C ARG A 174 8.27 4.24 -7.14
N ALA A 175 7.16 4.93 -7.36
CA ALA A 175 6.25 4.61 -8.45
C ALA A 175 5.71 5.88 -9.10
N ALA A 176 5.22 5.73 -10.30
CA ALA A 176 4.42 6.74 -11.00
C ALA A 176 3.23 6.05 -11.66
N GLU A 177 2.11 6.77 -11.75
CA GLU A 177 0.89 6.25 -12.33
C GLU A 177 0.14 7.30 -13.13
N VAL A 178 -0.75 6.82 -13.97
CA VAL A 178 -1.76 7.61 -14.67
C VAL A 178 -2.99 6.77 -14.86
N ASP A 179 -4.14 7.34 -14.53
CA ASP A 179 -5.44 6.71 -14.61
C ASP A 179 -6.38 7.53 -15.48
N TRP A 180 -7.25 6.87 -16.21
CA TRP A 180 -8.32 7.56 -16.93
C TRP A 180 -9.51 6.64 -17.19
N LYS A 181 -10.61 7.27 -17.52
CA LYS A 181 -11.80 6.60 -18.06
C LYS A 181 -12.00 7.05 -19.49
N LYS A 182 -12.28 6.09 -20.37
CA LYS A 182 -12.73 6.36 -21.73
C LYS A 182 -13.93 5.47 -22.02
N ASP A 183 -15.04 6.09 -22.37
CA ASP A 183 -16.33 5.41 -22.46
C ASP A 183 -16.62 4.70 -21.12
N ASP A 184 -16.99 3.43 -21.14
CA ASP A 184 -17.27 2.62 -19.94
C ASP A 184 -16.06 1.79 -19.48
N THR A 185 -14.86 2.12 -19.96
CA THR A 185 -13.63 1.41 -19.64
C THR A 185 -12.70 2.31 -18.83
N ARG A 186 -12.13 1.76 -17.78
CA ARG A 186 -11.16 2.40 -16.89
C ARG A 186 -9.79 1.81 -17.15
N TYR A 187 -8.79 2.65 -17.20
CA TYR A 187 -7.41 2.30 -17.49
C TYR A 187 -6.51 2.82 -16.38
N ARG A 188 -5.56 2.01 -15.98
CA ARG A 188 -4.47 2.37 -15.08
C ARG A 188 -3.16 1.91 -15.67
N ILE A 189 -2.17 2.79 -15.73
CA ILE A 189 -0.78 2.45 -16.05
C ILE A 189 0.09 2.83 -14.87
N MET A 190 0.87 1.89 -14.41
CA MET A 190 1.72 2.01 -13.24
C MET A 190 3.13 1.58 -13.57
N LEU A 191 4.10 2.40 -13.18
CA LEU A 191 5.52 2.08 -13.22
C LEU A 191 6.04 2.02 -11.80
N THR A 192 6.46 0.86 -11.34
CA THR A 192 7.02 0.65 -10.00
C THR A 192 8.49 0.32 -10.10
N GLN A 193 9.33 1.09 -9.44
CA GLN A 193 10.77 0.84 -9.38
C GLN A 193 11.16 0.31 -8.01
N PHE A 194 11.93 -0.77 -8.02
CA PHE A 194 12.54 -1.36 -6.84
C PHE A 194 14.00 -0.89 -6.71
N THR A 195 14.61 -1.10 -5.56
CA THR A 195 16.04 -0.82 -5.38
C THR A 195 16.89 -1.77 -6.24
N ALA A 196 18.14 -1.43 -6.48
CA ALA A 196 19.02 -2.24 -7.33
C ALA A 196 19.24 -3.64 -6.75
N GLU A 197 19.33 -3.75 -5.42
CA GLU A 197 19.49 -5.02 -4.70
C GLU A 197 18.25 -5.92 -4.79
N HIS A 198 17.09 -5.34 -5.12
CA HIS A 198 15.81 -6.01 -5.26
C HIS A 198 15.26 -5.93 -6.69
N ALA A 199 16.16 -5.80 -7.67
CA ALA A 199 15.74 -5.71 -9.08
C ALA A 199 15.00 -6.97 -9.57
N ASP A 200 15.26 -8.12 -8.98
CA ASP A 200 14.60 -9.39 -9.23
C ASP A 200 13.15 -9.42 -8.74
N GLU A 201 12.79 -8.56 -7.79
CA GLU A 201 11.43 -8.39 -7.29
C GLU A 201 10.48 -7.70 -8.29
N ALA A 202 11.02 -7.00 -9.29
CA ALA A 202 10.21 -6.52 -10.40
C ALA A 202 9.62 -7.71 -11.15
N LYS A 203 8.29 -7.78 -11.22
CA LYS A 203 7.57 -8.92 -11.83
C LYS A 203 7.52 -8.79 -13.34
N SER A 204 7.58 -9.93 -13.99
CA SER A 204 7.21 -10.14 -15.39
C SER A 204 6.17 -11.24 -15.47
N SER A 205 5.56 -11.43 -16.63
CA SER A 205 4.60 -12.51 -16.83
C SER A 205 4.96 -13.35 -18.06
N THR A 206 4.56 -14.62 -18.01
CA THR A 206 4.69 -15.56 -19.14
C THR A 206 3.37 -15.66 -19.95
N TRP A 207 2.49 -14.67 -19.82
CA TRP A 207 1.25 -14.59 -20.56
C TRP A 207 1.49 -14.36 -22.07
N LEU A 208 0.43 -14.05 -22.80
CA LEU A 208 0.56 -13.77 -24.24
C LEU A 208 1.50 -12.57 -24.46
N PRO A 209 2.50 -12.67 -25.36
CA PRO A 209 3.41 -11.58 -25.62
C PRO A 209 2.69 -10.41 -26.30
N PHE A 210 2.98 -9.18 -25.89
CA PHE A 210 2.43 -7.97 -26.51
C PHE A 210 3.42 -7.32 -27.49
N ALA A 211 4.71 -7.60 -27.37
CA ALA A 211 5.75 -7.11 -28.28
C ALA A 211 6.94 -8.08 -28.31
N ASP A 212 7.66 -8.08 -29.42
CA ASP A 212 8.90 -8.84 -29.56
C ASP A 212 9.98 -8.27 -28.62
N GLY A 213 10.65 -9.16 -27.91
CA GLY A 213 11.70 -8.79 -26.94
C GLY A 213 11.19 -8.15 -25.65
N ALA A 214 9.88 -8.04 -25.43
CA ALA A 214 9.33 -7.61 -24.17
C ALA A 214 9.49 -8.72 -23.11
N ASN A 215 10.07 -8.38 -21.96
CA ASN A 215 10.10 -9.29 -20.81
C ASN A 215 8.78 -9.17 -20.03
N GLY A 216 7.72 -9.74 -20.59
CA GLY A 216 6.38 -9.69 -20.01
C GLY A 216 5.30 -10.12 -21.00
N GLY A 217 4.05 -9.99 -20.57
CA GLY A 217 2.91 -10.39 -21.38
C GLY A 217 1.61 -9.76 -20.88
N TYR A 218 0.52 -10.11 -21.53
CA TYR A 218 -0.82 -9.64 -21.18
C TYR A 218 -1.82 -10.80 -21.13
N LYS A 219 -2.89 -10.59 -20.40
CA LYS A 219 -4.07 -11.48 -20.38
C LYS A 219 -5.35 -10.66 -20.28
N VAL A 220 -6.44 -11.22 -20.77
CA VAL A 220 -7.79 -10.73 -20.54
C VAL A 220 -8.61 -11.84 -19.89
N GLU A 221 -9.47 -11.50 -18.96
CA GLU A 221 -10.33 -12.45 -18.29
C GLU A 221 -11.69 -12.47 -18.98
N THR A 222 -12.21 -13.67 -19.17
CA THR A 222 -13.53 -13.91 -19.79
C THR A 222 -14.65 -13.94 -18.76
N THR A 223 -14.32 -14.08 -17.47
CA THR A 223 -15.27 -14.09 -16.36
C THR A 223 -15.32 -12.73 -15.71
N ALA A 224 -16.51 -12.18 -15.55
CA ALA A 224 -16.71 -10.94 -14.83
C ALA A 224 -16.37 -11.08 -13.35
N ARG A 225 -15.81 -10.04 -12.76
CA ARG A 225 -15.56 -9.85 -11.34
C ARG A 225 -16.57 -8.86 -10.76
N HIS A 226 -16.64 -8.80 -9.44
CA HIS A 226 -17.40 -7.78 -8.72
C HIS A 226 -16.44 -6.77 -8.08
N TRP A 227 -16.82 -5.50 -8.07
CA TRP A 227 -16.15 -4.52 -7.23
C TRP A 227 -16.36 -4.88 -5.76
N ALA A 228 -15.36 -4.60 -4.93
CA ALA A 228 -15.48 -4.81 -3.49
C ALA A 228 -16.73 -4.07 -2.96
N GLU A 229 -17.51 -4.76 -2.13
CA GLU A 229 -18.73 -4.22 -1.49
C GLU A 229 -19.83 -3.72 -2.48
N SER A 230 -19.78 -4.15 -3.75
CA SER A 230 -20.74 -3.77 -4.79
C SER A 230 -21.26 -4.99 -5.54
N THR A 231 -22.47 -4.85 -6.11
CA THR A 231 -23.05 -5.79 -7.07
C THR A 231 -22.62 -5.52 -8.51
N ASP A 232 -21.95 -4.39 -8.74
CA ASP A 232 -21.47 -4.00 -10.06
C ASP A 232 -20.36 -4.92 -10.53
N GLN A 233 -20.51 -5.36 -11.77
CA GLN A 233 -19.57 -6.28 -12.40
C GLN A 233 -18.60 -5.52 -13.32
N TYR A 234 -17.41 -6.09 -13.47
CA TYR A 234 -16.43 -5.63 -14.45
C TYR A 234 -15.63 -6.80 -15.04
N TYR A 235 -15.19 -6.63 -16.26
CA TYR A 235 -14.22 -7.51 -16.90
C TYR A 235 -12.82 -6.93 -16.73
N TYR A 236 -11.84 -7.80 -16.54
CA TYR A 236 -10.48 -7.40 -16.21
C TYR A 236 -9.49 -7.82 -17.29
N GLY A 237 -8.56 -6.92 -17.61
CA GLY A 237 -7.40 -7.19 -18.42
C GLY A 237 -6.15 -6.64 -17.77
N GLU A 238 -5.02 -7.32 -17.91
CA GLU A 238 -3.78 -6.96 -17.28
C GLU A 238 -2.60 -7.21 -18.20
N ALA A 239 -1.63 -6.30 -18.21
CA ALA A 239 -0.31 -6.52 -18.80
C ALA A 239 0.78 -6.19 -17.78
N VAL A 240 1.77 -7.08 -17.66
CA VAL A 240 2.90 -6.91 -16.76
C VAL A 240 4.19 -7.19 -17.49
N ALA A 241 5.15 -6.29 -17.38
CA ALA A 241 6.49 -6.45 -17.94
C ALA A 241 7.56 -5.87 -17.02
N LYS A 242 8.79 -6.31 -17.21
CA LYS A 242 9.94 -5.93 -16.39
C LYS A 242 11.08 -5.44 -17.27
N ARG A 243 11.72 -4.33 -16.87
CA ARG A 243 12.99 -3.85 -17.39
C ARG A 243 13.94 -3.49 -16.26
N GLY A 244 14.92 -4.35 -16.01
CA GLY A 244 15.81 -4.19 -14.84
C GLY A 244 15.01 -4.19 -13.54
N SER A 245 15.15 -3.15 -12.74
CA SER A 245 14.40 -2.95 -11.49
C SER A 245 13.02 -2.29 -11.67
N LEU A 246 12.63 -2.00 -12.91
CA LEU A 246 11.36 -1.35 -13.22
C LEU A 246 10.32 -2.37 -13.64
N GLN A 247 9.17 -2.36 -12.99
CA GLN A 247 7.97 -3.10 -13.34
C GLN A 247 6.96 -2.16 -14.00
N MET A 248 6.45 -2.54 -15.15
CA MET A 248 5.28 -1.95 -15.80
C MET A 248 4.06 -2.81 -15.48
N THR A 249 3.00 -2.17 -15.02
CA THR A 249 1.69 -2.81 -14.83
C THR A 249 0.63 -1.97 -15.52
N ILE A 250 -0.19 -2.59 -16.34
CA ILE A 250 -1.36 -1.96 -16.98
C ILE A 250 -2.58 -2.77 -16.57
N GLU A 251 -3.58 -2.09 -16.05
CA GLU A 251 -4.86 -2.68 -15.66
C GLU A 251 -5.99 -2.02 -16.44
N VAL A 252 -6.90 -2.83 -16.93
CA VAL A 252 -8.08 -2.37 -17.67
C VAL A 252 -9.33 -3.01 -17.07
N PHE A 253 -10.31 -2.17 -16.78
CA PHE A 253 -11.58 -2.57 -16.16
C PHE A 253 -12.73 -2.09 -17.05
N GLY A 254 -13.42 -3.01 -17.69
CA GLY A 254 -14.53 -2.71 -18.58
C GLY A 254 -15.88 -3.20 -18.06
N THR A 255 -16.96 -2.52 -18.39
CA THR A 255 -18.33 -3.04 -18.19
C THR A 255 -18.65 -4.16 -19.20
N GLN A 256 -17.90 -4.23 -20.28
CA GLN A 256 -17.88 -5.30 -21.27
C GLN A 256 -16.52 -5.99 -21.27
N MET A 257 -16.43 -7.15 -21.92
CA MET A 257 -15.16 -7.88 -22.02
C MET A 257 -14.07 -6.97 -22.61
N VAL A 258 -12.93 -6.91 -21.91
CA VAL A 258 -11.77 -6.12 -22.34
C VAL A 258 -11.27 -6.63 -23.70
N SER A 259 -11.07 -5.73 -24.64
CA SER A 259 -10.49 -6.09 -25.94
C SER A 259 -8.99 -6.43 -25.76
N ALA A 260 -8.64 -7.65 -26.14
CA ALA A 260 -7.25 -8.12 -26.11
C ALA A 260 -6.34 -7.27 -26.99
N ASP A 261 -6.83 -6.82 -28.15
CA ASP A 261 -6.05 -6.00 -29.08
C ASP A 261 -5.78 -4.61 -28.51
N VAL A 262 -6.78 -3.99 -27.86
CA VAL A 262 -6.62 -2.68 -27.21
C VAL A 262 -5.61 -2.76 -26.07
N LEU A 263 -5.69 -3.79 -25.23
CA LEU A 263 -4.72 -3.99 -24.14
C LEU A 263 -3.32 -4.28 -24.67
N LYS A 264 -3.21 -5.13 -25.69
CA LYS A 264 -1.93 -5.45 -26.34
C LYS A 264 -1.27 -4.20 -26.92
N ASP A 265 -2.02 -3.39 -27.67
CA ASP A 265 -1.51 -2.15 -28.26
C ASP A 265 -1.08 -1.14 -27.19
N LEU A 266 -1.88 -0.98 -26.15
CA LEU A 266 -1.54 -0.11 -25.02
C LEU A 266 -0.26 -0.56 -24.33
N ALA A 267 -0.12 -1.87 -24.05
CA ALA A 267 1.07 -2.45 -23.45
C ALA A 267 2.32 -2.27 -24.32
N LYS A 268 2.18 -2.48 -25.64
CA LYS A 268 3.26 -2.26 -26.59
C LYS A 268 3.73 -0.80 -26.60
N ARG A 269 2.82 0.16 -26.71
CA ARG A 269 3.13 1.59 -26.72
C ARG A 269 3.79 2.04 -25.40
N GLN A 270 3.31 1.53 -24.26
CA GLN A 270 3.93 1.83 -22.97
C GLN A 270 5.33 1.21 -22.86
N TRP A 271 5.52 0.00 -23.36
CA TRP A 271 6.83 -0.66 -23.38
C TRP A 271 7.85 0.08 -24.24
N GLU A 272 7.45 0.56 -25.42
CA GLU A 272 8.29 1.35 -26.33
C GLU A 272 8.83 2.63 -25.69
N ARG A 273 8.21 3.15 -24.64
CA ARG A 273 8.73 4.28 -23.86
C ARG A 273 9.76 3.88 -22.82
N LEU A 274 9.88 2.60 -22.52
CA LEU A 274 10.83 2.07 -21.54
C LEU A 274 12.15 1.60 -22.18
N VAL A 275 12.18 1.35 -23.48
CA VAL A 275 13.32 0.72 -24.19
C VAL A 275 14.10 1.70 -25.05
#